data_1a160ad9e66a75ca9da37142e4f30f31
#
_entry.id   1a160ad9e66a75ca9da37142e4f30f31
#
_cell.length_a   1.000
_cell.length_b   1.000
_cell.length_c   1.000
_cell.angle_alpha   90.00
_cell.angle_beta   90.00
_cell.angle_gamma   90.00
#
_symmetry.space_group_name_H-M   'P 1'
#
loop_
_entity.id
_entity.type
_entity.pdbx_description
1 polymer ?
#
loop_
_entity_poly.entity_id
_entity_poly.type
_entity_poly.pdbx_seq_one_letter_code
_entity_poly.pdbx_strand_id
1 'polypeptide(L)'
;DLADLIQTRKKRRTAFLLQGTEGTGKGLWFNRVLKPIIGRDYCNEMDQGPFINNFNSSLENNILTLVNECRANFTSNKAQDGSIIEKIKIAVSDSDIEIERKGKDRYNGKNNSSFMFASNRLKAVVLPLDDRRFNVSPRQETRIEYTKWWPGGNAIEKHIAKELQDFVHFLHNYKVDQKKIGTVIQNKAKAVIQALSMTNA
;
A
#
# COMPACT_ATOMS: atom_id res chain seq x y z
N ASP A 1 -3.00 6.06 -11.36
CA ASP A 1 -1.96 5.10 -10.92
C ASP A 1 -2.41 3.64 -11.01
N LEU A 2 -3.62 3.24 -10.52
CA LEU A 2 -4.05 1.84 -10.57
C LEU A 2 -4.23 1.32 -12.01
N ALA A 3 -4.93 2.06 -12.86
CA ALA A 3 -5.10 1.67 -14.26
C ALA A 3 -3.75 1.52 -14.97
N ASP A 4 -2.83 2.46 -14.73
CA ASP A 4 -1.51 2.38 -15.31
C ASP A 4 -0.68 1.21 -14.77
N LEU A 5 -0.77 0.89 -13.48
CA LEU A 5 -0.15 -0.32 -12.91
C LEU A 5 -0.66 -1.60 -13.61
N ILE A 6 -1.96 -1.69 -13.85
CA ILE A 6 -2.59 -2.85 -14.49
C ILE A 6 -2.21 -2.94 -15.97
N GLN A 7 -2.21 -1.81 -16.68
CA GLN A 7 -1.89 -1.77 -18.12
C GLN A 7 -0.40 -2.04 -18.40
N THR A 8 0.50 -1.55 -17.55
CA THR A 8 1.95 -1.58 -17.82
C THR A 8 2.72 -2.58 -16.98
N ARG A 9 2.17 -3.02 -15.86
CA ARG A 9 2.82 -3.86 -14.85
C ARG A 9 4.14 -3.28 -14.28
N LYS A 10 4.37 -1.99 -14.48
CA LYS A 10 5.59 -1.31 -14.03
C LYS A 10 5.44 -0.82 -12.60
N LYS A 11 6.51 -0.96 -11.82
CA LYS A 11 6.60 -0.44 -10.46
C LYS A 11 6.23 1.03 -10.39
N ARG A 12 5.38 1.37 -9.43
CA ARG A 12 5.10 2.77 -9.04
C ARG A 12 6.08 3.19 -7.94
N ARG A 13 6.64 4.39 -8.09
CA ARG A 13 7.51 5.00 -7.07
C ARG A 13 6.74 5.82 -6.05
N THR A 14 5.42 5.70 -6.08
CA THR A 14 4.51 6.23 -5.07
C THR A 14 3.72 5.09 -4.45
N ALA A 15 3.36 5.25 -3.20
CA ALA A 15 2.58 4.28 -2.44
C ALA A 15 1.22 4.87 -2.06
N PHE A 16 0.24 4.00 -1.87
CA PHE A 16 -1.05 4.36 -1.28
C PHE A 16 -1.07 4.00 0.19
N LEU A 17 -1.54 4.92 1.03
CA LEU A 17 -1.87 4.67 2.41
C LEU A 17 -3.38 4.65 2.59
N LEU A 18 -3.91 3.47 2.89
CA LEU A 18 -5.32 3.26 3.20
C LEU A 18 -5.54 3.37 4.70
N GLN A 19 -6.29 4.38 5.11
CA GLN A 19 -6.61 4.61 6.51
C GLN A 19 -8.08 4.32 6.82
N GLY A 20 -8.32 3.74 7.99
CA GLY A 20 -9.68 3.51 8.47
C GLY A 20 -9.71 2.60 9.67
N THR A 21 -10.81 2.65 10.42
CA THR A 21 -11.05 1.71 11.51
C THR A 21 -11.06 0.27 11.01
N GLU A 22 -11.05 -0.67 11.90
CA GLU A 22 -11.20 -2.08 11.55
C GLU A 22 -12.55 -2.34 10.88
N GLY A 23 -12.60 -3.28 9.92
CA GLY A 23 -13.82 -3.65 9.22
C GLY A 23 -14.27 -2.67 8.12
N THR A 24 -13.44 -1.71 7.71
CA THR A 24 -13.77 -0.75 6.64
C THR A 24 -13.44 -1.25 5.21
N GLY A 25 -13.08 -2.52 5.06
CA GLY A 25 -12.90 -3.14 3.74
C GLY A 25 -11.51 -3.05 3.13
N LYS A 26 -10.48 -2.54 3.83
CA LYS A 26 -9.11 -2.42 3.30
C LYS A 26 -8.55 -3.75 2.78
N GLY A 27 -8.61 -4.80 3.59
CA GLY A 27 -8.17 -6.14 3.21
C GLY A 27 -9.07 -6.79 2.15
N LEU A 28 -10.38 -6.53 2.20
CA LEU A 28 -11.33 -7.01 1.18
C LEU A 28 -10.99 -6.44 -0.19
N TRP A 29 -10.72 -5.14 -0.29
CA TRP A 29 -10.29 -4.48 -1.51
C TRP A 29 -9.04 -5.15 -2.11
N PHE A 30 -8.01 -5.38 -1.30
CA PHE A 30 -6.81 -6.02 -1.77
C PHE A 30 -7.05 -7.47 -2.18
N ASN A 31 -7.69 -8.27 -1.33
CA ASN A 31 -7.77 -9.71 -1.52
C ASN A 31 -8.83 -10.14 -2.52
N ARG A 32 -9.95 -9.39 -2.65
CA ARG A 32 -11.08 -9.76 -3.52
C ARG A 32 -11.15 -8.95 -4.82
N VAL A 33 -10.44 -7.83 -4.90
CA VAL A 33 -10.42 -7.02 -6.10
C VAL A 33 -9.04 -6.99 -6.73
N LEU A 34 -8.02 -6.49 -6.02
CA LEU A 34 -6.71 -6.28 -6.64
C LEU A 34 -5.96 -7.58 -6.94
N LYS A 35 -5.93 -8.54 -6.02
CA LYS A 35 -5.27 -9.84 -6.23
C LYS A 35 -5.83 -10.60 -7.44
N PRO A 36 -7.15 -10.73 -7.63
CA PRO A 36 -7.68 -11.38 -8.84
C PRO A 36 -7.34 -10.68 -10.13
N ILE A 37 -7.30 -9.34 -10.14
CA ILE A 37 -7.01 -8.54 -11.34
C ILE A 37 -5.53 -8.62 -11.73
N ILE A 38 -4.64 -8.50 -10.77
CA ILE A 38 -3.19 -8.48 -10.99
C ILE A 38 -2.65 -9.90 -11.21
N GLY A 39 -3.25 -10.87 -10.55
CA GLY A 39 -2.80 -12.25 -10.43
C GLY A 39 -2.31 -12.54 -9.01
N ARG A 40 -2.81 -13.64 -8.44
CA ARG A 40 -2.53 -14.00 -7.03
C ARG A 40 -1.05 -14.16 -6.74
N ASP A 41 -0.31 -14.76 -7.67
CA ASP A 41 1.11 -15.05 -7.55
C ASP A 41 2.00 -13.80 -7.69
N TYR A 42 1.44 -12.70 -8.18
CA TYR A 42 2.11 -11.41 -8.32
C TYR A 42 1.75 -10.40 -7.23
N CYS A 43 0.97 -10.82 -6.24
CA CYS A 43 0.57 -9.99 -5.11
C CYS A 43 1.08 -10.59 -3.81
N ASN A 44 1.67 -9.75 -2.98
CA ASN A 44 2.09 -10.12 -1.65
C ASN A 44 1.32 -9.34 -0.59
N GLU A 45 1.08 -9.97 0.55
CA GLU A 45 0.50 -9.35 1.73
C GLU A 45 1.36 -9.72 2.94
N MET A 46 1.80 -8.73 3.67
CA MET A 46 2.64 -8.91 4.84
C MET A 46 2.34 -7.87 5.90
N ASP A 47 2.68 -8.18 7.14
CA ASP A 47 2.65 -7.21 8.23
C ASP A 47 3.90 -6.34 8.21
N GLN A 48 3.83 -5.21 8.92
CA GLN A 48 4.95 -4.27 9.00
C GLN A 48 6.21 -4.91 9.60
N GLY A 49 6.09 -5.82 10.58
CA GLY A 49 7.24 -6.46 11.21
C GLY A 49 8.16 -7.20 10.23
N PRO A 50 7.66 -8.18 9.46
CA PRO A 50 8.43 -8.84 8.41
C PRO A 50 8.97 -7.89 7.34
N PHE A 51 8.19 -6.87 6.96
CA PHE A 51 8.63 -5.85 6.01
C PHE A 51 9.88 -5.10 6.47
N ILE A 52 9.97 -4.79 7.77
CA ILE A 52 11.10 -4.08 8.37
C ILE A 52 12.31 -5.00 8.58
N ASN A 53 12.09 -6.28 8.88
CA ASN A 53 13.12 -7.25 9.27
C ASN A 53 13.88 -7.89 8.11
N ASN A 54 13.96 -7.26 6.95
CA ASN A 54 14.79 -7.62 5.80
C ASN A 54 14.45 -8.94 5.07
N PHE A 55 13.47 -9.75 5.50
CA PHE A 55 13.02 -10.91 4.72
C PHE A 55 12.15 -10.45 3.54
N ASN A 56 12.81 -9.89 2.53
CA ASN A 56 12.17 -9.16 1.45
C ASN A 56 12.23 -9.89 0.09
N SER A 57 12.64 -11.17 0.07
CA SER A 57 12.76 -11.95 -1.16
C SER A 57 11.45 -12.06 -1.96
N SER A 58 10.30 -11.89 -1.30
CA SER A 58 9.00 -11.84 -1.99
C SER A 58 8.82 -10.62 -2.89
N LEU A 59 9.59 -9.53 -2.67
CA LEU A 59 9.45 -8.29 -3.45
C LEU A 59 9.97 -8.42 -4.89
N GLU A 60 10.84 -9.40 -5.15
CA GLU A 60 11.45 -9.62 -6.47
C GLU A 60 10.44 -9.94 -7.57
N ASN A 61 9.44 -10.76 -7.23
CA ASN A 61 8.48 -11.30 -8.18
C ASN A 61 7.09 -10.69 -8.08
N ASN A 62 6.89 -9.76 -7.16
CA ASN A 62 5.58 -9.16 -6.95
C ASN A 62 5.42 -7.84 -7.71
N ILE A 63 4.22 -7.62 -8.23
CA ILE A 63 3.78 -6.38 -8.85
C ILE A 63 3.19 -5.43 -7.81
N LEU A 64 2.49 -6.00 -6.81
CA LEU A 64 1.85 -5.24 -5.75
C LEU A 64 2.02 -5.91 -4.39
N THR A 65 2.50 -5.15 -3.41
CA THR A 65 2.59 -5.58 -2.01
C THR A 65 1.70 -4.71 -1.12
N LEU A 66 0.85 -5.37 -0.33
CA LEU A 66 0.13 -4.74 0.77
C LEU A 66 0.91 -4.95 2.07
N VAL A 67 1.24 -3.86 2.73
CA VAL A 67 1.80 -3.88 4.09
C VAL A 67 0.71 -3.52 5.08
N ASN A 68 0.31 -4.49 5.89
CA ASN A 68 -0.76 -4.34 6.88
C ASN A 68 -0.25 -3.80 8.21
N GLU A 69 -1.19 -3.32 9.01
CA GLU A 69 -0.99 -2.87 10.38
C GLU A 69 0.13 -1.84 10.57
N CYS A 70 0.30 -0.97 9.58
CA CYS A 70 1.33 0.05 9.64
C CYS A 70 1.11 0.95 10.86
N ARG A 71 2.17 1.13 11.61
CA ARG A 71 2.24 2.03 12.78
C ARG A 71 3.55 2.78 12.67
N ALA A 72 3.48 4.07 12.83
CA ALA A 72 4.65 4.84 13.17
C ALA A 72 5.01 4.47 14.62
N ASN A 73 5.88 3.49 14.79
CA ASN A 73 6.39 3.13 16.10
C ASN A 73 7.31 4.25 16.56
N PHE A 74 6.77 5.14 17.38
CA PHE A 74 7.58 6.05 18.17
C PHE A 74 8.01 5.25 19.40
N THR A 75 9.05 4.48 19.24
CA THR A 75 9.78 3.95 20.38
C THR A 75 10.59 5.09 21.00
N SER A 76 10.95 4.96 22.26
CA SER A 76 11.93 5.84 22.91
C SER A 76 13.30 5.84 22.19
N ASN A 77 13.46 5.06 21.13
CA ASN A 77 14.68 4.90 20.35
C ASN A 77 14.54 5.55 18.96
N LYS A 78 14.84 6.85 18.88
CA LYS A 78 14.79 7.67 17.64
C LYS A 78 15.61 7.08 16.48
N ALA A 79 16.69 6.37 16.78
CA ALA A 79 17.54 5.73 15.77
C ALA A 79 16.81 4.58 15.05
N GLN A 80 15.99 3.83 15.78
CA GLN A 80 15.22 2.71 15.22
C GLN A 80 14.07 3.22 14.33
N ASP A 81 13.42 4.30 14.72
CA ASP A 81 12.37 4.94 13.94
C ASP A 81 12.91 5.52 12.62
N GLY A 82 14.09 6.12 12.63
CA GLY A 82 14.77 6.60 11.43
C GLY A 82 15.07 5.48 10.44
N SER A 83 15.51 4.33 10.93
CA SER A 83 15.77 3.13 10.12
C SER A 83 14.50 2.60 9.43
N ILE A 84 13.36 2.60 10.11
CA ILE A 84 12.08 2.15 9.53
C ILE A 84 11.62 3.07 8.40
N ILE A 85 11.69 4.38 8.63
CA ILE A 85 11.33 5.38 7.62
C ILE A 85 12.21 5.23 6.37
N GLU A 86 13.50 5.02 6.56
CA GLU A 86 14.43 4.85 5.45
C GLU A 86 14.16 3.56 4.65
N LYS A 87 13.89 2.45 5.33
CA LYS A 87 13.48 1.20 4.66
C LYS A 87 12.21 1.35 3.83
N ILE A 88 11.20 2.06 4.34
CA ILE A 88 9.99 2.38 3.59
C ILE A 88 10.31 3.22 2.35
N LYS A 89 11.16 4.22 2.49
CA LYS A 89 11.57 5.09 1.38
C LYS A 89 12.29 4.29 0.29
N ILE A 90 13.25 3.45 0.66
CA ILE A 90 13.98 2.56 -0.25
C ILE A 90 13.00 1.62 -0.95
N ALA A 91 12.16 0.91 -0.22
CA ALA A 91 11.21 -0.02 -0.79
C ALA A 91 10.28 0.63 -1.82
N VAL A 92 9.76 1.82 -1.52
CA VAL A 92 8.83 2.53 -2.42
C VAL A 92 9.55 3.12 -3.63
N SER A 93 10.73 3.73 -3.44
CA SER A 93 11.38 4.53 -4.48
C SER A 93 12.34 3.75 -5.37
N ASP A 94 13.08 2.79 -4.80
CA ASP A 94 14.23 2.20 -5.46
C ASP A 94 13.83 0.97 -6.27
N SER A 95 14.45 0.84 -7.43
CA SER A 95 14.26 -0.31 -8.34
C SER A 95 15.19 -1.47 -8.03
N ASP A 96 16.24 -1.23 -7.24
CA ASP A 96 17.19 -2.24 -6.80
C ASP A 96 17.28 -2.20 -5.28
N ILE A 97 17.21 -3.37 -4.65
CA ILE A 97 17.25 -3.53 -3.19
C ILE A 97 18.12 -4.71 -2.81
N GLU A 98 18.74 -4.62 -1.63
CA GLU A 98 19.38 -5.78 -1.05
C GLU A 98 18.31 -6.81 -0.64
N ILE A 99 18.42 -8.02 -1.19
CA ILE A 99 17.52 -9.14 -0.92
C ILE A 99 18.18 -10.13 0.01
N GLU A 100 17.49 -10.46 1.07
CA GLU A 100 17.89 -11.47 2.05
C GLU A 100 16.94 -12.66 2.01
N ARG A 101 17.49 -13.86 1.77
CA ARG A 101 16.77 -15.12 1.86
C ARG A 101 17.27 -15.89 3.08
N LYS A 102 16.38 -16.57 3.78
CA LYS A 102 16.76 -17.39 4.92
C LYS A 102 17.81 -18.41 4.53
N GLY A 103 18.99 -18.35 5.19
CA GLY A 103 20.09 -19.28 4.97
C GLY A 103 20.86 -19.09 3.65
N LYS A 104 20.76 -17.94 3.00
CA LYS A 104 21.54 -17.58 1.80
C LYS A 104 22.20 -16.22 1.99
N ASP A 105 23.29 -16.00 1.25
CA ASP A 105 23.96 -14.71 1.20
C ASP A 105 23.03 -13.64 0.61
N ARG A 106 23.23 -12.41 1.05
CA ARG A 106 22.53 -11.25 0.51
C ARG A 106 22.99 -10.95 -0.90
N TYR A 107 22.07 -10.49 -1.72
CA TYR A 107 22.38 -10.07 -3.08
C TYR A 107 21.49 -8.87 -3.48
N ASN A 108 21.96 -8.11 -4.46
CA ASN A 108 21.15 -7.03 -5.04
C ASN A 108 20.19 -7.61 -6.06
N GLY A 109 18.90 -7.44 -5.81
CA GLY A 109 17.82 -7.88 -6.67
C GLY A 109 16.93 -6.75 -7.13
N LYS A 110 16.09 -7.03 -8.13
CA LYS A 110 15.09 -6.07 -8.62
C LYS A 110 13.91 -5.96 -7.68
N ASN A 111 13.53 -4.74 -7.35
CA ASN A 111 12.30 -4.43 -6.66
C ASN A 111 11.23 -4.02 -7.67
N ASN A 112 10.45 -4.97 -8.11
CA ASN A 112 9.36 -4.75 -9.06
C ASN A 112 8.05 -4.37 -8.40
N SER A 113 7.98 -4.45 -7.07
CA SER A 113 6.73 -4.25 -6.33
C SER A 113 6.34 -2.79 -6.17
N SER A 114 5.10 -2.48 -6.45
CA SER A 114 4.42 -1.27 -6.00
C SER A 114 3.84 -1.51 -4.61
N PHE A 115 3.64 -0.45 -3.82
CA PHE A 115 3.24 -0.62 -2.43
C PHE A 115 1.91 0.03 -2.10
N MET A 116 1.13 -0.70 -1.32
CA MET A 116 -0.01 -0.20 -0.55
C MET A 116 0.25 -0.44 0.93
N PHE A 117 -0.07 0.53 1.75
CA PHE A 117 0.01 0.44 3.21
C PHE A 117 -1.39 0.54 3.78
N ALA A 118 -1.70 -0.27 4.76
CA ALA A 118 -2.98 -0.22 5.44
C ALA A 118 -2.79 -0.01 6.95
N SER A 119 -3.61 0.84 7.54
CA SER A 119 -3.54 1.12 8.97
C SER A 119 -4.90 1.47 9.58
N ASN A 120 -5.08 1.02 10.81
CA ASN A 120 -6.18 1.44 11.68
C ASN A 120 -5.79 2.67 12.53
N ARG A 121 -4.50 3.03 12.56
CA ARG A 121 -3.98 4.13 13.37
C ARG A 121 -4.06 5.45 12.60
N LEU A 122 -4.30 6.55 13.31
CA LEU A 122 -4.20 7.90 12.73
C LEU A 122 -2.77 8.19 12.28
N LYS A 123 -1.79 7.78 13.06
CA LYS A 123 -0.38 7.91 12.77
C LYS A 123 0.18 6.57 12.27
N ALA A 124 -0.09 6.28 11.02
CA ALA A 124 0.31 5.04 10.37
C ALA A 124 1.79 5.04 9.94
N VAL A 125 2.26 6.16 9.46
CA VAL A 125 3.62 6.40 8.95
C VAL A 125 4.07 7.79 9.37
N VAL A 126 5.39 8.03 9.33
CA VAL A 126 5.93 9.39 9.50
C VAL A 126 6.08 10.02 8.13
N LEU A 127 5.40 11.13 7.91
CA LEU A 127 5.46 11.88 6.65
C LEU A 127 6.02 13.29 6.89
N PRO A 128 7.19 13.63 6.33
CA PRO A 128 7.68 15.00 6.34
C PRO A 128 6.80 15.89 5.43
N LEU A 129 6.92 17.20 5.58
CA LEU A 129 6.12 18.17 4.79
C LEU A 129 6.38 18.05 3.29
N ASP A 130 7.60 17.72 2.92
CA ASP A 130 8.06 17.56 1.53
C ASP A 130 7.88 16.12 1.00
N ASP A 131 7.11 15.29 1.70
CA ASP A 131 6.89 13.91 1.24
C ASP A 131 6.29 13.86 -0.16
N ARG A 132 6.99 13.15 -1.05
CA ARG A 132 6.66 12.92 -2.45
C ARG A 132 6.36 11.46 -2.80
N ARG A 133 6.06 10.63 -1.80
CA ARG A 133 5.88 9.20 -1.98
C ARG A 133 4.49 8.70 -1.69
N PHE A 134 3.81 9.30 -0.71
CA PHE A 134 2.54 8.78 -0.23
C PHE A 134 1.33 9.54 -0.75
N ASN A 135 0.44 8.80 -1.40
CA ASN A 135 -0.95 9.20 -1.62
C ASN A 135 -1.79 8.66 -0.46
N VAL A 136 -2.35 9.57 0.32
CA VAL A 136 -3.09 9.22 1.55
C VAL A 136 -4.58 9.27 1.26
N SER A 137 -5.29 8.16 1.53
CA SER A 137 -6.75 8.13 1.44
C SER A 137 -7.37 8.93 2.58
N PRO A 138 -8.53 9.55 2.36
CA PRO A 138 -9.39 9.96 3.48
C PRO A 138 -9.59 8.78 4.43
N ARG A 139 -9.59 9.08 5.73
CA ARG A 139 -9.81 8.05 6.74
C ARG A 139 -11.25 7.58 6.71
N GLN A 140 -11.44 6.26 6.63
CA GLN A 140 -12.75 5.64 6.69
C GLN A 140 -13.08 5.24 8.13
N GLU A 141 -14.16 5.79 8.68
CA GLU A 141 -14.57 5.55 10.06
C GLU A 141 -15.73 4.54 10.17
N THR A 142 -16.55 4.44 9.13
CA THR A 142 -17.70 3.54 9.14
C THR A 142 -17.30 2.14 8.69
N ARG A 143 -17.55 1.15 9.53
CA ARG A 143 -17.39 -0.26 9.14
C ARG A 143 -18.31 -0.58 7.97
N ILE A 144 -17.81 -1.37 7.03
CA ILE A 144 -18.54 -1.71 5.80
C ILE A 144 -19.92 -2.34 6.07
N GLU A 145 -20.02 -3.15 7.11
CA GLU A 145 -21.25 -3.82 7.52
C GLU A 145 -22.37 -2.86 7.99
N TYR A 146 -22.03 -1.62 8.34
CA TYR A 146 -23.01 -0.60 8.76
C TYR A 146 -23.40 0.34 7.62
N THR A 147 -22.92 0.10 6.42
CA THR A 147 -23.30 0.89 5.26
C THR A 147 -24.61 0.36 4.68
N LYS A 148 -25.49 1.26 4.19
CA LYS A 148 -26.79 0.89 3.58
C LYS A 148 -26.68 0.04 2.31
N TRP A 149 -25.52 -0.03 1.69
CA TRP A 149 -25.26 -0.86 0.50
C TRP A 149 -24.66 -2.23 0.85
N TRP A 150 -24.48 -2.55 2.14
CA TRP A 150 -23.93 -3.84 2.56
C TRP A 150 -24.92 -4.97 2.31
N PRO A 151 -24.62 -5.93 1.44
CA PRO A 151 -25.55 -7.00 1.07
C PRO A 151 -25.50 -8.20 2.03
N GLY A 152 -24.69 -8.15 3.09
CA GLY A 152 -24.39 -9.27 3.97
C GLY A 152 -23.11 -10.00 3.62
N GLY A 153 -22.53 -10.75 4.57
CA GLY A 153 -21.18 -11.32 4.51
C GLY A 153 -20.81 -12.02 3.19
N ASN A 154 -21.40 -13.18 2.90
CA ASN A 154 -21.06 -13.91 1.69
C ASN A 154 -21.59 -13.29 0.39
N ALA A 155 -22.59 -12.39 0.48
CA ALA A 155 -23.15 -11.75 -0.70
C ALA A 155 -22.18 -10.72 -1.29
N ILE A 156 -21.38 -10.04 -0.50
CA ILE A 156 -20.42 -9.06 -1.00
C ILE A 156 -19.39 -9.69 -1.95
N GLU A 157 -18.92 -10.90 -1.67
CA GLU A 157 -17.99 -11.60 -2.54
C GLU A 157 -18.60 -11.96 -3.88
N LYS A 158 -19.88 -12.34 -3.89
CA LYS A 158 -20.63 -12.63 -5.13
C LYS A 158 -20.84 -11.34 -5.95
N HIS A 159 -21.14 -10.22 -5.32
CA HIS A 159 -21.27 -8.92 -5.98
C HIS A 159 -19.94 -8.48 -6.60
N ILE A 160 -18.85 -8.55 -5.83
CA ILE A 160 -17.51 -8.24 -6.35
C ILE A 160 -17.18 -9.13 -7.54
N ALA A 161 -17.38 -10.44 -7.43
CA ALA A 161 -17.07 -11.38 -8.52
C ALA A 161 -17.88 -11.09 -9.80
N LYS A 162 -19.12 -10.65 -9.66
CA LYS A 162 -19.99 -10.29 -10.80
C LYS A 162 -19.49 -9.04 -11.53
N GLU A 163 -19.01 -8.04 -10.80
CA GLU A 163 -18.59 -6.75 -11.37
C GLU A 163 -17.10 -6.72 -11.73
N LEU A 164 -16.33 -7.71 -11.27
CA LEU A 164 -14.87 -7.68 -11.39
C LEU A 164 -14.41 -7.63 -12.85
N GLN A 165 -15.06 -8.36 -13.75
CA GLN A 165 -14.70 -8.40 -15.16
C GLN A 165 -14.92 -7.04 -15.84
N ASP A 166 -16.03 -6.38 -15.55
CA ASP A 166 -16.33 -5.04 -16.07
C ASP A 166 -15.34 -4.01 -15.52
N PHE A 167 -14.95 -4.14 -14.26
CA PHE A 167 -13.94 -3.27 -13.67
C PHE A 167 -12.56 -3.48 -14.29
N VAL A 168 -12.17 -4.72 -14.57
CA VAL A 168 -10.93 -5.02 -15.31
C VAL A 168 -10.97 -4.39 -16.70
N HIS A 169 -12.07 -4.55 -17.43
CA HIS A 169 -12.25 -3.95 -18.74
C HIS A 169 -12.14 -2.42 -18.67
N PHE A 170 -12.81 -1.80 -17.69
CA PHE A 170 -12.69 -0.36 -17.44
C PHE A 170 -11.23 0.07 -17.22
N LEU A 171 -10.49 -0.64 -16.36
CA LEU A 171 -9.10 -0.28 -16.04
C LEU A 171 -8.16 -0.44 -17.25
N HIS A 172 -8.36 -1.48 -18.07
CA HIS A 172 -7.57 -1.67 -19.30
C HIS A 172 -7.83 -0.59 -20.36
N ASN A 173 -9.05 -0.09 -20.45
CA ASN A 173 -9.44 0.93 -21.43
C ASN A 173 -9.35 2.37 -20.88
N TYR A 174 -9.06 2.52 -19.59
CA TYR A 174 -8.95 3.84 -18.96
C TYR A 174 -7.79 4.64 -19.57
N LYS A 175 -8.12 5.81 -20.12
CA LYS A 175 -7.12 6.72 -20.70
C LYS A 175 -6.28 7.35 -19.60
N VAL A 176 -5.09 6.82 -19.38
CA VAL A 176 -4.19 7.28 -18.34
C VAL A 176 -3.51 8.58 -18.77
N ASP A 177 -3.59 9.60 -17.92
CA ASP A 177 -2.82 10.84 -18.09
C ASP A 177 -1.37 10.61 -17.61
N GLN A 178 -0.47 10.44 -18.56
CA GLN A 178 0.94 10.15 -18.30
C GLN A 178 1.63 11.24 -17.47
N LYS A 179 1.16 12.49 -17.52
CA LYS A 179 1.73 13.60 -16.72
C LYS A 179 1.38 13.51 -15.24
N LYS A 180 0.32 12.78 -14.90
CA LYS A 180 -0.15 12.61 -13.51
C LYS A 180 0.34 11.33 -12.85
N ILE A 181 0.99 10.44 -13.62
CA ILE A 181 1.53 9.21 -13.05
C ILE A 181 2.64 9.54 -12.06
N GLY A 182 2.56 8.91 -10.88
CA GLY A 182 3.56 9.10 -9.82
C GLY A 182 3.52 10.47 -9.14
N THR A 183 2.52 11.32 -9.46
CA THR A 183 2.31 12.55 -8.69
C THR A 183 1.62 12.24 -7.38
N VAL A 184 2.05 12.92 -6.33
CA VAL A 184 1.46 12.78 -4.99
C VAL A 184 0.43 13.88 -4.76
N ILE A 185 -0.78 13.46 -4.43
CA ILE A 185 -1.89 14.36 -4.16
C ILE A 185 -1.74 14.93 -2.75
N GLN A 186 -1.71 16.26 -2.67
CA GLN A 186 -1.79 16.96 -1.40
C GLN A 186 -3.27 17.12 -1.02
N ASN A 187 -3.68 16.48 0.07
CA ASN A 187 -5.04 16.52 0.57
C ASN A 187 -5.09 16.67 2.09
N LYS A 188 -6.28 16.91 2.63
CA LYS A 188 -6.48 17.09 4.08
C LYS A 188 -6.01 15.87 4.89
N ALA A 189 -6.21 14.65 4.41
CA ALA A 189 -5.80 13.44 5.11
C ALA A 189 -4.27 13.36 5.24
N LYS A 190 -3.54 13.70 4.18
CA LYS A 190 -2.08 13.76 4.21
C LYS A 190 -1.59 14.85 5.15
N ALA A 191 -2.19 16.03 5.11
CA ALA A 191 -1.83 17.14 6.00
C ALA A 191 -1.99 16.79 7.48
N VAL A 192 -3.03 16.02 7.85
CA VAL A 192 -3.23 15.53 9.23
C VAL A 192 -2.06 14.64 9.66
N ILE A 193 -1.64 13.68 8.84
CA ILE A 193 -0.50 12.80 9.18
C ILE A 193 0.80 13.59 9.29
N GLN A 194 1.02 14.54 8.39
CA GLN A 194 2.20 15.43 8.42
C GLN A 194 2.24 16.22 9.72
N ALA A 195 1.13 16.83 10.13
CA ALA A 195 1.02 17.55 11.40
C ALA A 195 1.32 16.63 12.60
N LEU A 196 0.72 15.44 12.65
CA LEU A 196 0.99 14.44 13.67
C LEU A 196 2.46 13.95 13.66
N SER A 197 3.13 14.02 12.53
CA SER A 197 4.53 13.63 12.41
C SER A 197 5.47 14.68 13.00
N MET A 198 5.08 15.95 12.99
CA MET A 198 5.87 17.07 13.54
C MET A 198 5.76 17.20 15.08
N THR A 199 4.63 16.82 15.67
CA THR A 199 4.40 16.98 17.12
C THR A 199 5.27 16.07 18.02
N ASN A 200 6.06 15.16 17.45
CA ASN A 200 6.92 14.22 18.18
C ASN A 200 8.40 14.30 17.73
N ALA A 201 8.80 15.40 17.11
CA ALA A 201 10.19 15.66 16.72
C ALA A 201 11.00 16.27 17.87
#